data_a57db5c56178fda1e1b8f6a85aa5109c
#
_entry.id   a57db5c56178fda1e1b8f6a85aa5109c
#
_cell.length_a   1.000
_cell.length_b   1.000
_cell.length_c   1.000
_cell.angle_alpha   90.00
_cell.angle_beta   90.00
_cell.angle_gamma   90.00
#
_symmetry.space_group_name_H-M   'P 1'
#
loop_
_entity.id
_entity.type
_entity.pdbx_description
1 polymer ?
#
loop_
_entity_poly.entity_id
_entity_poly.type
_entity_poly.pdbx_seq_one_letter_code
_entity_poly.pdbx_strand_id
1 'polypeptide(L)'
;MPEVKRAIRLVRSRASEWGVNPEHIGVMGFSAGGELAALASTRYDEGTSSAADPVQCENSKPAFQALLFPAIPHDMKVSKETPPAFLACGEDDRPDIAQGLPELYLALKRAGASAELHVYAGMGHGFGIRQNNGPAVSLWPQLFLDWLLRGMQAGKGPS
;
A
#
# COMPACT_ATOMS: atom_id res chain seq x y z
N MET A 1 14.86 2.80 1.88
CA MET A 1 14.32 2.01 0.73
C MET A 1 14.92 0.61 0.60
N PRO A 2 16.25 0.36 0.66
CA PRO A 2 16.79 -1.01 0.60
C PRO A 2 16.22 -1.94 1.65
N GLU A 3 15.97 -1.45 2.85
CA GLU A 3 15.45 -2.20 4.01
C GLU A 3 14.03 -2.71 3.75
N VAL A 4 13.13 -1.87 3.21
CA VAL A 4 11.75 -2.26 2.89
C VAL A 4 11.73 -3.31 1.78
N LYS A 5 12.52 -3.11 0.72
CA LYS A 5 12.66 -4.12 -0.35
C LYS A 5 13.17 -5.45 0.20
N ARG A 6 14.20 -5.40 1.07
CA ARG A 6 14.74 -6.61 1.70
C ARG A 6 13.70 -7.31 2.60
N ALA A 7 12.88 -6.55 3.33
CA ALA A 7 11.81 -7.11 4.15
C ALA A 7 10.79 -7.86 3.28
N ILE A 8 10.32 -7.26 2.17
CA ILE A 8 9.40 -7.93 1.23
C ILE A 8 10.01 -9.21 0.68
N ARG A 9 11.26 -9.15 0.22
CA ARG A 9 12.00 -10.33 -0.28
C ARG A 9 12.16 -11.42 0.76
N LEU A 10 12.47 -11.04 2.02
CA LEU A 10 12.62 -12.00 3.11
C LEU A 10 11.31 -12.74 3.38
N VAL A 11 10.19 -12.03 3.45
CA VAL A 11 8.87 -12.66 3.63
C VAL A 11 8.57 -13.59 2.45
N ARG A 12 8.87 -13.17 1.22
CA ARG A 12 8.63 -13.97 0.02
C ARG A 12 9.49 -15.23 -0.02
N SER A 13 10.78 -15.13 0.27
CA SER A 13 11.70 -16.26 0.29
C SER A 13 11.36 -17.29 1.37
N ARG A 14 10.65 -16.88 2.44
CA ARG A 14 10.22 -17.76 3.52
C ARG A 14 8.72 -18.05 3.53
N ALA A 15 8.02 -17.71 2.45
CA ALA A 15 6.57 -17.81 2.37
C ALA A 15 6.06 -19.24 2.68
N SER A 16 6.70 -20.27 2.15
CA SER A 16 6.34 -21.67 2.43
C SER A 16 6.59 -22.06 3.89
N GLU A 17 7.71 -21.61 4.49
CA GLU A 17 8.04 -21.85 5.90
C GLU A 17 6.99 -21.22 6.83
N TRP A 18 6.49 -20.04 6.47
CA TRP A 18 5.53 -19.28 7.30
C TRP A 18 4.06 -19.52 6.93
N GLY A 19 3.78 -20.37 5.95
CA GLY A 19 2.43 -20.68 5.51
C GLY A 19 1.70 -19.50 4.88
N VAL A 20 2.44 -18.54 4.29
CA VAL A 20 1.87 -17.37 3.60
C VAL A 20 1.93 -17.53 2.08
N ASN A 21 0.99 -16.91 1.38
CA ASN A 21 1.03 -16.89 -0.08
C ASN A 21 1.99 -15.78 -0.56
N PRO A 22 3.07 -16.11 -1.29
CA PRO A 22 4.04 -15.12 -1.77
C PRO A 22 3.43 -14.08 -2.74
N GLU A 23 2.33 -14.42 -3.41
CA GLU A 23 1.63 -13.52 -4.32
C GLU A 23 0.71 -12.53 -3.59
N HIS A 24 0.51 -12.66 -2.28
CA HIS A 24 -0.36 -11.80 -1.48
C HIS A 24 0.40 -10.95 -0.45
N ILE A 25 1.68 -10.75 -0.63
CA ILE A 25 2.51 -9.91 0.25
C ILE A 25 2.33 -8.44 -0.15
N GLY A 26 1.65 -7.68 0.69
CA GLY A 26 1.46 -6.24 0.50
C GLY A 26 2.26 -5.40 1.48
N VAL A 27 2.16 -4.08 1.33
CA VAL A 27 2.74 -3.11 2.26
C VAL A 27 1.67 -2.19 2.81
N MET A 28 1.76 -1.88 4.10
CA MET A 28 0.90 -0.89 4.74
C MET A 28 1.77 0.08 5.52
N GLY A 29 1.42 1.36 5.47
CA GLY A 29 2.13 2.37 6.22
C GLY A 29 1.26 3.54 6.63
N PHE A 30 1.62 4.16 7.76
CA PHE A 30 0.97 5.31 8.35
C PHE A 30 1.93 6.49 8.33
N SER A 31 1.49 7.70 7.95
CA SER A 31 2.31 8.90 7.92
C SER A 31 3.64 8.65 7.18
N ALA A 32 4.80 8.92 7.77
CA ALA A 32 6.11 8.61 7.18
C ALA A 32 6.28 7.14 6.77
N GLY A 33 5.67 6.18 7.49
CA GLY A 33 5.61 4.77 7.07
C GLY A 33 4.80 4.58 5.78
N GLY A 34 3.76 5.38 5.57
CA GLY A 34 2.99 5.40 4.33
C GLY A 34 3.79 5.96 3.13
N GLU A 35 4.64 6.97 3.36
CA GLU A 35 5.58 7.46 2.34
C GLU A 35 6.55 6.35 1.89
N LEU A 36 7.10 5.59 2.86
CA LEU A 36 7.96 4.43 2.56
C LEU A 36 7.21 3.34 1.81
N ALA A 37 5.95 3.05 2.17
CA ALA A 37 5.12 2.08 1.48
C ALA A 37 4.83 2.51 0.03
N ALA A 38 4.53 3.79 -0.20
CA ALA A 38 4.32 4.37 -1.53
C ALA A 38 5.57 4.26 -2.40
N LEU A 39 6.74 4.59 -1.84
CA LEU A 39 8.02 4.43 -2.55
C LEU A 39 8.35 2.96 -2.84
N ALA A 40 8.09 2.04 -1.90
CA ALA A 40 8.29 0.61 -2.13
C ALA A 40 7.41 0.08 -3.26
N SER A 41 6.19 0.60 -3.37
CA SER A 41 5.19 0.22 -4.39
C SER A 41 5.49 0.77 -5.79
N THR A 42 6.38 1.75 -5.92
CA THR A 42 6.73 2.37 -7.21
C THR A 42 8.20 2.20 -7.60
N ARG A 43 9.05 1.73 -6.67
CA ARG A 43 10.50 1.54 -6.89
C ARG A 43 10.94 0.10 -6.61
N TYR A 44 10.03 -0.86 -6.76
CA TYR A 44 10.37 -2.27 -6.68
C TYR A 44 11.30 -2.72 -7.82
N ASP A 45 11.87 -3.90 -7.70
CA ASP A 45 12.66 -4.57 -8.73
C ASP A 45 12.51 -6.10 -8.64
N GLU A 46 12.90 -6.78 -9.70
CA GLU A 46 12.75 -8.23 -9.85
C GLU A 46 13.75 -9.07 -9.04
N GLY A 47 14.68 -8.41 -8.33
CA GLY A 47 15.78 -9.12 -7.65
C GLY A 47 16.92 -9.50 -8.59
N THR A 48 17.88 -10.26 -8.07
CA THR A 48 19.08 -10.67 -8.80
C THR A 48 19.19 -12.18 -8.75
N SER A 49 18.78 -12.86 -9.81
CA SER A 49 18.72 -14.34 -9.88
C SER A 49 20.06 -15.04 -9.63
N SER A 50 21.18 -14.37 -9.83
CA SER A 50 22.53 -14.88 -9.59
C SER A 50 23.11 -14.48 -8.23
N ALA A 51 22.33 -13.87 -7.34
CA ALA A 51 22.82 -13.48 -6.02
C ALA A 51 23.14 -14.70 -5.14
N ALA A 52 24.21 -14.62 -4.36
CA ALA A 52 24.57 -15.66 -3.40
C ALA A 52 23.59 -15.76 -2.22
N ASP A 53 22.94 -14.64 -1.85
CA ASP A 53 21.88 -14.59 -0.85
C ASP A 53 20.52 -14.88 -1.52
N PRO A 54 19.85 -16.01 -1.21
CA PRO A 54 18.56 -16.37 -1.81
C PRO A 54 17.48 -15.28 -1.65
N VAL A 55 17.55 -14.49 -0.58
CA VAL A 55 16.64 -13.36 -0.36
C VAL A 55 16.76 -12.32 -1.47
N GLN A 56 17.95 -12.11 -2.02
CA GLN A 56 18.18 -11.17 -3.11
C GLN A 56 17.68 -11.68 -4.48
N CYS A 57 17.38 -12.96 -4.60
CA CYS A 57 16.83 -13.53 -5.82
C CYS A 57 15.34 -13.21 -5.99
N GLU A 58 14.65 -12.88 -4.89
CA GLU A 58 13.23 -12.58 -4.90
C GLU A 58 12.94 -11.17 -5.43
N ASN A 59 11.80 -10.99 -6.11
CA ASN A 59 11.32 -9.64 -6.45
C ASN A 59 10.83 -8.89 -5.20
N SER A 60 10.89 -7.56 -5.24
CA SER A 60 10.45 -6.68 -4.14
C SER A 60 9.10 -6.01 -4.40
N LYS A 61 8.35 -6.42 -5.45
CA LYS A 61 7.05 -5.83 -5.79
C LYS A 61 5.99 -6.25 -4.78
N PRO A 62 5.34 -5.33 -4.05
CA PRO A 62 4.20 -5.69 -3.22
C PRO A 62 2.98 -5.99 -4.08
N ALA A 63 2.11 -6.89 -3.62
CA ALA A 63 0.86 -7.23 -4.29
C ALA A 63 -0.20 -6.12 -4.16
N PHE A 64 -0.13 -5.33 -3.10
CA PHE A 64 -0.99 -4.18 -2.84
C PHE A 64 -0.28 -3.18 -1.92
N GLN A 65 -0.84 -1.98 -1.83
CA GLN A 65 -0.39 -0.96 -0.88
C GLN A 65 -1.57 -0.35 -0.12
N ALA A 66 -1.39 -0.12 1.19
CA ALA A 66 -2.33 0.62 2.02
C ALA A 66 -1.62 1.84 2.61
N LEU A 67 -2.07 3.02 2.23
CA LEU A 67 -1.44 4.30 2.55
C LEU A 67 -2.37 5.13 3.44
N LEU A 68 -2.04 5.19 4.74
CA LEU A 68 -2.83 5.90 5.73
C LEU A 68 -2.16 7.23 6.04
N PHE A 69 -2.76 8.32 5.59
CA PHE A 69 -2.33 9.72 5.78
C PHE A 69 -0.83 9.99 5.57
N PRO A 70 -0.18 9.48 4.50
CA PRO A 70 1.16 9.91 4.15
C PRO A 70 1.16 11.25 3.39
N ALA A 71 2.24 12.00 3.49
CA ALA A 71 2.61 12.93 2.43
C ALA A 71 3.03 12.13 1.19
N ILE A 72 2.72 12.63 0.00
CA ILE A 72 3.06 11.91 -1.22
C ILE A 72 4.43 12.40 -1.73
N PRO A 73 5.41 11.50 -1.89
CA PRO A 73 6.72 11.88 -2.41
C PRO A 73 6.61 12.52 -3.80
N HIS A 74 7.23 13.68 -3.99
CA HIS A 74 7.15 14.44 -5.25
C HIS A 74 7.70 13.69 -6.47
N ASP A 75 8.62 12.75 -6.25
CA ASP A 75 9.26 11.95 -7.29
C ASP A 75 8.58 10.57 -7.46
N MET A 76 7.43 10.35 -6.85
CA MET A 76 6.63 9.14 -7.00
C MET A 76 6.05 9.07 -8.42
N LYS A 77 6.42 8.01 -9.16
CA LYS A 77 5.90 7.77 -10.50
C LYS A 77 4.92 6.62 -10.49
N VAL A 78 3.68 6.88 -10.85
CA VAL A 78 2.64 5.86 -10.98
C VAL A 78 2.51 5.38 -12.43
N SER A 79 2.16 4.11 -12.60
CA SER A 79 1.89 3.48 -13.90
C SER A 79 0.78 2.44 -13.72
N LYS A 80 0.35 1.81 -14.80
CA LYS A 80 -0.61 0.69 -14.73
C LYS A 80 -0.08 -0.52 -13.94
N GLU A 81 1.25 -0.63 -13.79
CA GLU A 81 1.92 -1.68 -13.03
C GLU A 81 2.04 -1.36 -11.54
N THR A 82 1.65 -0.13 -11.13
CA THR A 82 1.61 0.24 -9.71
C THR A 82 0.60 -0.64 -8.98
N PRO A 83 0.99 -1.28 -7.87
CA PRO A 83 0.10 -2.15 -7.10
C PRO A 83 -1.20 -1.46 -6.71
N PRO A 84 -2.32 -2.20 -6.66
CA PRO A 84 -3.60 -1.67 -6.17
C PRO A 84 -3.43 -0.95 -4.84
N ALA A 85 -4.13 0.18 -4.68
CA ALA A 85 -3.94 1.07 -3.54
C ALA A 85 -5.23 1.26 -2.73
N PHE A 86 -5.14 1.07 -1.41
CA PHE A 86 -6.12 1.55 -0.44
C PHE A 86 -5.58 2.83 0.21
N LEU A 87 -6.32 3.93 0.11
CA LEU A 87 -5.90 5.25 0.52
C LEU A 87 -6.87 5.81 1.57
N ALA A 88 -6.37 6.38 2.66
CA ALA A 88 -7.21 7.03 3.65
C ALA A 88 -6.50 8.24 4.29
N CYS A 89 -7.21 9.38 4.41
CA CYS A 89 -6.75 10.58 5.11
C CYS A 89 -7.88 11.30 5.81
N GLY A 90 -7.54 12.23 6.69
CA GLY A 90 -8.46 13.18 7.27
C GLY A 90 -8.62 14.42 6.37
N GLU A 91 -9.82 15.01 6.36
CA GLU A 91 -10.10 16.29 5.66
C GLU A 91 -9.28 17.44 6.25
N ASP A 92 -9.12 17.46 7.59
CA ASP A 92 -8.42 18.49 8.35
C ASP A 92 -6.93 18.17 8.56
N ASP A 93 -6.37 17.23 7.78
CA ASP A 93 -4.93 16.97 7.77
C ASP A 93 -4.18 18.10 7.03
N ARG A 94 -2.85 18.09 7.11
CA ARG A 94 -2.02 19.04 6.37
C ARG A 94 -2.36 19.00 4.86
N PRO A 95 -2.28 20.14 4.16
CA PRO A 95 -2.65 20.21 2.73
C PRO A 95 -1.92 19.22 1.84
N ASP A 96 -0.64 18.93 2.13
CA ASP A 96 0.17 17.96 1.40
C ASP A 96 -0.33 16.51 1.56
N ILE A 97 -1.19 16.25 2.55
CA ILE A 97 -1.85 14.96 2.80
C ILE A 97 -3.30 15.00 2.33
N ALA A 98 -4.10 15.96 2.85
CA ALA A 98 -5.53 16.05 2.57
C ALA A 98 -5.83 16.29 1.07
N GLN A 99 -4.94 16.98 0.35
CA GLN A 99 -5.01 17.18 -1.10
C GLN A 99 -4.16 16.15 -1.86
N GLY A 100 -2.98 15.82 -1.34
CA GLY A 100 -2.04 14.92 -2.00
C GLY A 100 -2.57 13.51 -2.20
N LEU A 101 -3.33 12.93 -1.25
CA LEU A 101 -3.92 11.60 -1.43
C LEU A 101 -5.03 11.57 -2.50
N PRO A 102 -6.00 12.51 -2.54
CA PRO A 102 -6.91 12.63 -3.67
C PRO A 102 -6.22 12.82 -5.02
N GLU A 103 -5.15 13.61 -5.09
CA GLU A 103 -4.35 13.76 -6.31
C GLU A 103 -3.67 12.46 -6.72
N LEU A 104 -3.10 11.71 -5.77
CA LEU A 104 -2.54 10.38 -6.02
C LEU A 104 -3.62 9.41 -6.52
N TYR A 105 -4.80 9.39 -5.90
CA TYR A 105 -5.93 8.58 -6.38
C TYR A 105 -6.24 8.87 -7.85
N LEU A 106 -6.35 10.14 -8.22
CA LEU A 106 -6.61 10.55 -9.61
C LEU A 106 -5.45 10.14 -10.55
N ALA A 107 -4.21 10.26 -10.10
CA ALA A 107 -3.04 9.84 -10.87
C ALA A 107 -3.04 8.33 -11.12
N LEU A 108 -3.33 7.51 -10.08
CA LEU A 108 -3.48 6.06 -10.21
C LEU A 108 -4.58 5.69 -11.20
N LYS A 109 -5.75 6.32 -11.10
CA LYS A 109 -6.88 6.08 -12.01
C LYS A 109 -6.53 6.43 -13.46
N ARG A 110 -5.86 7.56 -13.71
CA ARG A 110 -5.40 7.95 -15.06
C ARG A 110 -4.36 6.97 -15.60
N ALA A 111 -3.50 6.41 -14.75
CA ALA A 111 -2.52 5.41 -15.14
C ALA A 111 -3.12 4.01 -15.38
N GLY A 112 -4.41 3.78 -15.04
CA GLY A 112 -5.07 2.48 -15.15
C GLY A 112 -4.83 1.55 -13.96
N ALA A 113 -4.24 2.06 -12.86
CA ALA A 113 -4.07 1.31 -11.63
C ALA A 113 -5.37 1.34 -10.79
N SER A 114 -5.64 0.25 -10.04
CA SER A 114 -6.79 0.17 -9.14
C SER A 114 -6.51 0.95 -7.86
N ALA A 115 -7.50 1.73 -7.42
CA ALA A 115 -7.41 2.45 -6.15
C ALA A 115 -8.78 2.67 -5.51
N GLU A 116 -8.82 2.67 -4.18
CA GLU A 116 -9.95 3.09 -3.34
C GLU A 116 -9.48 4.19 -2.39
N LEU A 117 -10.28 5.25 -2.21
CA LEU A 117 -9.93 6.41 -1.39
C LEU A 117 -11.03 6.72 -0.38
N HIS A 118 -10.63 6.96 0.86
CA HIS A 118 -11.48 7.45 1.95
C HIS A 118 -10.93 8.76 2.50
N VAL A 119 -11.76 9.81 2.50
CA VAL A 119 -11.47 11.09 3.16
C VAL A 119 -12.49 11.28 4.28
N TYR A 120 -12.01 11.40 5.50
CA TYR A 120 -12.86 11.48 6.69
C TYR A 120 -13.04 12.94 7.13
N ALA A 121 -14.25 13.45 7.02
CA ALA A 121 -14.61 14.82 7.41
C ALA A 121 -14.34 15.07 8.90
N GLY A 122 -13.80 16.23 9.21
CA GLY A 122 -13.48 16.65 10.58
C GLY A 122 -12.35 15.86 11.24
N MET A 123 -11.57 15.09 10.47
CA MET A 123 -10.48 14.30 10.99
C MET A 123 -9.13 14.89 10.59
N GLY A 124 -8.24 15.05 11.57
CA GLY A 124 -6.85 15.48 11.36
C GLY A 124 -5.89 14.31 11.22
N HIS A 125 -4.59 14.61 11.37
CA HIS A 125 -3.49 13.65 11.23
C HIS A 125 -3.48 12.56 12.29
N GLY A 126 -3.09 11.35 11.91
CA GLY A 126 -2.70 10.30 12.84
C GLY A 126 -3.87 9.61 13.53
N PHE A 127 -5.02 9.45 12.88
CA PHE A 127 -6.18 8.79 13.49
C PHE A 127 -5.91 7.32 13.86
N GLY A 128 -5.18 6.55 13.07
CA GLY A 128 -4.79 5.15 13.38
C GLY A 128 -5.96 4.28 13.83
N ILE A 129 -5.69 3.32 14.73
CA ILE A 129 -6.70 2.46 15.37
C ILE A 129 -6.91 2.97 16.81
N ARG A 130 -7.84 3.90 17.01
CA ARG A 130 -8.15 4.48 18.31
C ARG A 130 -9.65 4.37 18.59
N GLN A 131 -10.00 4.04 19.83
CA GLN A 131 -11.42 3.86 20.24
C GLN A 131 -12.25 5.14 20.15
N ASN A 132 -11.64 6.32 20.21
CA ASN A 132 -12.30 7.62 20.19
C ASN A 132 -12.26 8.36 18.85
N ASN A 133 -11.89 7.67 17.75
CA ASN A 133 -11.87 8.28 16.41
C ASN A 133 -13.27 8.61 15.84
N GLY A 134 -14.34 8.25 16.54
CA GLY A 134 -15.70 8.29 15.98
C GLY A 134 -16.01 7.10 15.05
N PRO A 135 -17.32 6.83 14.83
CA PRO A 135 -17.76 5.59 14.17
C PRO A 135 -17.24 5.44 12.74
N ALA A 136 -17.28 6.51 11.94
CA ALA A 136 -16.90 6.44 10.52
C ALA A 136 -15.41 6.09 10.34
N VAL A 137 -14.51 6.76 11.08
CA VAL A 137 -13.06 6.51 11.00
C VAL A 137 -12.70 5.15 11.58
N SER A 138 -13.39 4.70 12.62
CA SER A 138 -13.14 3.41 13.26
C SER A 138 -13.41 2.21 12.34
N LEU A 139 -14.12 2.43 11.23
CA LEU A 139 -14.44 1.38 10.24
C LEU A 139 -13.33 1.15 9.21
N TRP A 140 -12.30 2.00 9.11
CA TRP A 140 -11.30 1.85 8.06
C TRP A 140 -10.63 0.46 8.02
N PRO A 141 -10.35 -0.24 9.14
CA PRO A 141 -9.76 -1.56 9.06
C PRO A 141 -10.68 -2.60 8.40
N GLN A 142 -12.01 -2.49 8.65
CA GLN A 142 -13.00 -3.34 7.99
C GLN A 142 -13.12 -3.01 6.52
N LEU A 143 -13.14 -1.73 6.15
CA LEU A 143 -13.16 -1.29 4.75
C LEU A 143 -11.91 -1.76 3.99
N PHE A 144 -10.74 -1.68 4.61
CA PHE A 144 -9.50 -2.22 4.05
C PHE A 144 -9.57 -3.74 3.84
N LEU A 145 -10.07 -4.49 4.83
CA LEU A 145 -10.23 -5.93 4.72
C LEU A 145 -11.18 -6.30 3.58
N ASP A 146 -12.33 -5.65 3.49
CA ASP A 146 -13.32 -5.88 2.44
C ASP A 146 -12.75 -5.56 1.05
N TRP A 147 -12.00 -4.45 0.94
CA TRP A 147 -11.30 -4.08 -0.29
C TRP A 147 -10.27 -5.14 -0.70
N LEU A 148 -9.45 -5.60 0.26
CA LEU A 148 -8.42 -6.61 0.03
C LEU A 148 -9.02 -7.93 -0.44
N LEU A 149 -10.08 -8.41 0.21
CA LEU A 149 -10.75 -9.66 -0.14
C LEU A 149 -11.40 -9.60 -1.53
N ARG A 150 -12.01 -8.47 -1.90
CA ARG A 150 -12.52 -8.26 -3.28
C ARG A 150 -11.41 -8.31 -4.33
N GLY A 151 -10.27 -7.68 -4.05
CA GLY A 151 -9.11 -7.70 -4.94
C GLY A 151 -8.52 -9.10 -5.15
N MET A 152 -8.44 -9.88 -4.08
CA MET A 152 -7.95 -11.25 -4.15
C MET A 152 -8.90 -12.20 -4.92
N GLN A 153 -10.20 -11.94 -4.88
CA GLN A 153 -11.20 -12.72 -5.64
C GLN A 153 -11.19 -12.37 -7.13
N ALA A 154 -11.02 -11.11 -7.48
CA ALA A 154 -10.97 -10.64 -8.87
C ALA A 154 -9.76 -11.19 -9.65
N GLY A 155 -8.66 -11.54 -8.96
CA GLY A 155 -7.50 -12.23 -9.55
C GLY A 155 -7.70 -13.72 -9.84
N LYS A 156 -8.77 -14.33 -9.31
CA LYS A 156 -9.22 -15.67 -9.70
C LYS A 156 -10.20 -15.48 -10.85
N GLY A 157 -9.72 -15.55 -12.09
CA GLY A 157 -10.58 -15.60 -13.28
C GLY A 157 -11.67 -16.68 -13.12
N PRO A 158 -12.79 -16.57 -13.85
CA PRO A 158 -13.84 -17.58 -13.79
C PRO A 158 -13.26 -18.95 -14.14
N SER A 159 -13.43 -19.91 -13.23
CA SER A 159 -13.14 -21.33 -13.43
C SER A 159 -14.01 -21.93 -14.51
#